data_94f74e100f059df8f23f14c15b5e60d8
#
_entry.id   94f74e100f059df8f23f14c15b5e60d8
#
_cell.length_a   1.000
_cell.length_b   1.000
_cell.length_c   1.000
_cell.angle_alpha   90.00
_cell.angle_beta   90.00
_cell.angle_gamma   90.00
#
_symmetry.space_group_name_H-M   'P 1'
#
loop_
_entity.id
_entity.type
_entity.pdbx_description
1 polymer ?
#
loop_
_entity_poly.entity_id
_entity_poly.type
_entity_poly.pdbx_seq_one_letter_code
_entity_poly.pdbx_strand_id
1 'polypeptide(L)'
;MLVLALIWWAWSAYVWAANAQDERAVTLRLGLLAAMLLIFVCGLAVPHAFGDDATLFAATYTGVRLIHLALYADASRRGNAKWSAIAGFAITVLIGMALLLAGALIGGDTQIVLWILAEVIDYAGPAWLTRERLRGLQRVAVAHFAERYGLAAVIGLGHSIVPIRPVVARHQVHPRRRLILF
;
A
#
# COMPACT_ATOMS: atom_id res chain seq x y z
N MET A 1 -6.49 9.51 -6.22
CA MET A 1 -5.45 8.75 -6.95
C MET A 1 -4.19 8.54 -6.11
N LEU A 2 -3.63 9.58 -5.43
CA LEU A 2 -2.40 9.46 -4.63
C LEU A 2 -2.46 8.39 -3.53
N VAL A 3 -3.54 8.40 -2.71
CA VAL A 3 -3.75 7.38 -1.66
C VAL A 3 -3.81 5.95 -2.23
N LEU A 4 -4.43 5.79 -3.39
CA LEU A 4 -4.45 4.49 -4.08
C LEU A 4 -3.05 4.05 -4.50
N ALA A 5 -2.22 4.98 -5.00
CA ALA A 5 -0.83 4.68 -5.39
C ALA A 5 -0.01 4.25 -4.17
N LEU A 6 -0.13 4.96 -3.03
CA LEU A 6 0.51 4.58 -1.78
C LEU A 6 0.14 3.16 -1.32
N ILE A 7 -1.16 2.85 -1.26
CA ILE A 7 -1.64 1.53 -0.84
C ILE A 7 -1.20 0.44 -1.82
N TRP A 8 -1.28 0.69 -3.12
CA TRP A 8 -0.81 -0.22 -4.16
C TRP A 8 0.68 -0.50 -4.05
N TRP A 9 1.48 0.54 -3.79
CA TRP A 9 2.91 0.39 -3.61
C TRP A 9 3.24 -0.45 -2.37
N ALA A 10 2.59 -0.17 -1.23
CA ALA A 10 2.75 -0.99 -0.03
C ALA A 10 2.40 -2.45 -0.29
N TRP A 11 1.26 -2.73 -0.94
CA TRP A 11 0.86 -4.09 -1.29
C TRP A 11 1.91 -4.78 -2.20
N SER A 12 2.38 -4.10 -3.24
CA SER A 12 3.41 -4.62 -4.13
C SER A 12 4.68 -4.97 -3.37
N ALA A 13 5.11 -4.12 -2.45
CA ALA A 13 6.28 -4.34 -1.60
C ALA A 13 6.16 -5.63 -0.76
N TYR A 14 4.97 -5.91 -0.21
CA TYR A 14 4.73 -7.14 0.53
C TYR A 14 4.69 -8.39 -0.35
N VAL A 15 4.20 -8.30 -1.57
CA VAL A 15 4.28 -9.42 -2.53
C VAL A 15 5.74 -9.81 -2.79
N TRP A 16 6.64 -8.83 -2.94
CA TRP A 16 8.07 -9.07 -3.10
C TRP A 16 8.70 -9.64 -1.83
N ALA A 17 8.39 -9.09 -0.66
CA ALA A 17 8.91 -9.57 0.61
C ALA A 17 8.50 -11.02 0.91
N ALA A 18 7.26 -11.37 0.62
CA ALA A 18 6.77 -12.74 0.80
C ALA A 18 7.44 -13.75 -0.14
N ASN A 19 7.79 -13.33 -1.37
CA ASN A 19 8.52 -14.19 -2.30
C ASN A 19 10.00 -14.40 -1.92
N ALA A 20 10.57 -13.50 -1.12
CA ALA A 20 11.97 -13.58 -0.69
C ALA A 20 12.17 -14.45 0.57
N GLN A 21 11.11 -14.89 1.21
CA GLN A 21 11.16 -15.61 2.49
C GLN A 21 10.50 -16.99 2.40
N ASP A 22 10.85 -17.88 3.35
CA ASP A 22 10.15 -19.15 3.54
C ASP A 22 8.72 -18.87 4.07
N GLU A 23 7.71 -19.35 3.35
CA GLU A 23 6.29 -19.22 3.73
C GLU A 23 5.96 -19.85 5.08
N ARG A 24 6.80 -20.76 5.57
CA ARG A 24 6.66 -21.42 6.88
C ARG A 24 7.23 -20.60 8.04
N ALA A 25 7.96 -19.51 7.76
CA ALA A 25 8.56 -18.68 8.80
C ALA A 25 7.47 -18.01 9.66
N VAL A 26 7.50 -18.23 10.95
CA VAL A 26 6.56 -17.62 11.91
C VAL A 26 6.66 -16.09 11.87
N THR A 27 7.88 -15.55 11.73
CA THR A 27 8.11 -14.10 11.61
C THR A 27 7.39 -13.50 10.42
N LEU A 28 7.39 -14.17 9.26
CA LEU A 28 6.64 -13.73 8.08
C LEU A 28 5.13 -13.71 8.36
N ARG A 29 4.59 -14.78 8.93
CA ARG A 29 3.16 -14.89 9.21
C ARG A 29 2.68 -13.83 10.20
N LEU A 30 3.40 -13.62 11.29
CA LEU A 30 3.08 -12.59 12.29
C LEU A 30 3.23 -11.18 11.69
N GLY A 31 4.26 -10.94 10.90
CA GLY A 31 4.45 -9.66 10.20
C GLY A 31 3.32 -9.37 9.21
N LEU A 32 2.87 -10.37 8.45
CA LEU A 32 1.73 -10.22 7.54
C LEU A 32 0.42 -9.93 8.29
N LEU A 33 0.14 -10.65 9.39
CA LEU A 33 -1.05 -10.41 10.21
C LEU A 33 -1.05 -8.99 10.80
N ALA A 34 0.09 -8.53 11.34
CA ALA A 34 0.23 -7.17 11.85
C ALA A 34 0.05 -6.13 10.74
N ALA A 35 0.64 -6.36 9.57
CA ALA A 35 0.47 -5.48 8.41
C ALA A 35 -0.99 -5.44 7.91
N MET A 36 -1.69 -6.58 7.90
CA MET A 36 -3.11 -6.64 7.55
C MET A 36 -3.98 -5.81 8.50
N LEU A 37 -3.70 -5.86 9.81
CA LEU A 37 -4.40 -5.05 10.80
C LEU A 37 -4.16 -3.54 10.55
N LEU A 38 -2.90 -3.16 10.34
CA LEU A 38 -2.57 -1.75 10.10
C LEU A 38 -3.13 -1.23 8.78
N ILE A 39 -3.08 -2.02 7.70
CA ILE A 39 -3.63 -1.60 6.40
C ILE A 39 -5.17 -1.53 6.45
N PHE A 40 -5.81 -2.34 7.28
CA PHE A 40 -7.24 -2.23 7.52
C PHE A 40 -7.58 -0.89 8.19
N VAL A 41 -6.88 -0.51 9.26
CA VAL A 41 -7.07 0.78 9.93
C VAL A 41 -6.72 1.93 8.98
N CYS A 42 -5.65 1.80 8.20
CA CYS A 42 -5.28 2.75 7.15
C CYS A 42 -6.43 2.96 6.14
N GLY A 43 -7.07 1.87 5.72
CA GLY A 43 -8.22 1.88 4.82
C GLY A 43 -9.44 2.64 5.38
N LEU A 44 -9.69 2.55 6.69
CA LEU A 44 -10.75 3.32 7.35
C LEU A 44 -10.49 4.84 7.32
N ALA A 45 -9.23 5.25 7.35
CA ALA A 45 -8.82 6.65 7.29
C ALA A 45 -8.86 7.24 5.86
N VAL A 46 -8.94 6.43 4.81
CA VAL A 46 -8.89 6.87 3.39
C VAL A 46 -9.89 7.97 3.05
N PRO A 47 -11.19 7.90 3.46
CA PRO A 47 -12.16 8.93 3.10
C PRO A 47 -11.78 10.34 3.57
N HIS A 48 -11.06 10.46 4.68
CA HIS A 48 -10.67 11.72 5.32
C HIS A 48 -9.15 11.89 5.40
N ALA A 49 -8.37 11.17 4.56
CA ALA A 49 -6.92 11.17 4.56
C ALA A 49 -6.28 12.55 4.25
N PHE A 50 -7.01 13.45 3.61
CA PHE A 50 -6.58 14.84 3.38
C PHE A 50 -7.25 15.84 4.33
N GLY A 51 -7.75 15.39 5.47
CA GLY A 51 -8.41 16.17 6.50
C GLY A 51 -8.13 15.58 7.89
N ASP A 52 -9.19 15.31 8.65
CA ASP A 52 -9.10 14.94 10.07
C ASP A 52 -8.33 13.63 10.33
N ASP A 53 -8.37 12.68 9.39
CA ASP A 53 -7.70 11.39 9.52
C ASP A 53 -6.30 11.34 8.86
N ALA A 54 -5.75 12.48 8.42
CA ALA A 54 -4.44 12.54 7.75
C ALA A 54 -3.33 11.89 8.59
N THR A 55 -3.29 12.20 9.89
CA THR A 55 -2.29 11.66 10.81
C THR A 55 -2.50 10.17 11.06
N LEU A 56 -3.75 9.71 11.19
CA LEU A 56 -4.07 8.30 11.35
C LEU A 56 -3.65 7.50 10.11
N PHE A 57 -3.97 8.01 8.92
CA PHE A 57 -3.53 7.40 7.66
C PHE A 57 -2.00 7.32 7.58
N ALA A 58 -1.30 8.42 7.80
CA ALA A 58 0.16 8.48 7.69
C ALA A 58 0.85 7.59 8.74
N ALA A 59 0.36 7.55 9.98
CA ALA A 59 0.92 6.72 11.05
C ALA A 59 0.73 5.23 10.77
N THR A 60 -0.47 4.81 10.39
CA THR A 60 -0.77 3.39 10.09
C THR A 60 -0.03 2.93 8.83
N TYR A 61 0.02 3.73 7.78
CA TYR A 61 0.82 3.46 6.60
C TYR A 61 2.31 3.33 6.91
N THR A 62 2.85 4.25 7.72
CA THR A 62 4.24 4.17 8.21
C THR A 62 4.49 2.86 8.95
N GLY A 63 3.58 2.45 9.84
CA GLY A 63 3.65 1.15 10.51
C GLY A 63 3.72 -0.03 9.55
N VAL A 64 2.90 -0.04 8.50
CA VAL A 64 2.94 -1.03 7.42
C VAL A 64 4.33 -1.08 6.78
N ARG A 65 4.90 0.08 6.44
CA ARG A 65 6.23 0.17 5.80
C ARG A 65 7.37 -0.27 6.73
N LEU A 66 7.27 0.03 8.03
CA LEU A 66 8.26 -0.41 9.02
C LEU A 66 8.24 -1.93 9.22
N ILE A 67 7.06 -2.56 9.27
CA ILE A 67 6.96 -4.02 9.30
C ILE A 67 7.60 -4.63 8.04
N HIS A 68 7.35 -4.06 6.88
CA HIS A 68 7.98 -4.48 5.64
C HIS A 68 9.52 -4.44 5.72
N LEU A 69 10.11 -3.35 6.23
CA LEU A 69 11.56 -3.26 6.46
C LEU A 69 12.05 -4.30 7.47
N ALA A 70 11.30 -4.56 8.53
CA ALA A 70 11.66 -5.57 9.52
C ALA A 70 11.69 -6.99 8.90
N LEU A 71 10.75 -7.30 8.00
CA LEU A 71 10.74 -8.56 7.27
C LEU A 71 11.96 -8.70 6.36
N TYR A 72 12.37 -7.64 5.66
CA TYR A 72 13.60 -7.66 4.87
C TYR A 72 14.85 -7.80 5.75
N ALA A 73 14.89 -7.15 6.91
CA ALA A 73 15.98 -7.28 7.86
C ALA A 73 16.10 -8.73 8.38
N ASP A 74 14.97 -9.39 8.68
CA ASP A 74 14.93 -10.80 9.08
C ASP A 74 15.44 -11.71 7.95
N ALA A 75 15.02 -11.48 6.72
CA ALA A 75 15.50 -12.20 5.54
C ALA A 75 17.04 -12.07 5.36
N SER A 76 17.58 -10.88 5.62
CA SER A 76 19.03 -10.64 5.57
C SER A 76 19.80 -11.41 6.66
N ARG A 77 19.27 -11.43 7.88
CA ARG A 77 19.89 -12.18 9.00
C ARG A 77 19.95 -13.68 8.71
N ARG A 78 19.02 -14.18 7.91
CA ARG A 78 18.99 -15.59 7.47
C ARG A 78 19.85 -15.87 6.24
N GLY A 79 20.61 -14.87 5.76
CA GLY A 79 21.54 -15.01 4.62
C GLY A 79 20.88 -14.91 3.25
N ASN A 80 19.58 -14.59 3.19
CA ASN A 80 18.83 -14.48 1.93
C ASN A 80 19.04 -13.16 1.19
N ALA A 81 19.67 -12.15 1.83
CA ALA A 81 19.93 -10.84 1.24
C ALA A 81 21.21 -10.20 1.77
N LYS A 82 21.84 -9.33 0.94
CA LYS A 82 22.99 -8.53 1.37
C LYS A 82 22.52 -7.34 2.21
N TRP A 83 23.06 -7.20 3.42
CA TRP A 83 22.72 -6.12 4.35
C TRP A 83 22.88 -4.72 3.74
N SER A 84 23.91 -4.50 2.90
CA SER A 84 24.12 -3.22 2.22
C SER A 84 23.00 -2.82 1.24
N ALA A 85 22.32 -3.80 0.66
CA ALA A 85 21.17 -3.53 -0.21
C ALA A 85 19.96 -3.09 0.58
N ILE A 86 19.73 -3.71 1.74
CA ILE A 86 18.63 -3.39 2.63
C ILE A 86 18.84 -2.01 3.27
N ALA A 87 20.05 -1.67 3.67
CA ALA A 87 20.36 -0.35 4.25
C ALA A 87 20.05 0.80 3.27
N GLY A 88 20.43 0.67 1.99
CA GLY A 88 20.11 1.67 0.98
C GLY A 88 18.60 1.82 0.75
N PHE A 89 17.89 0.70 0.71
CA PHE A 89 16.43 0.71 0.59
C PHE A 89 15.75 1.28 1.85
N ALA A 90 16.23 0.94 3.04
CA ALA A 90 15.68 1.44 4.29
C ALA A 90 15.77 2.97 4.41
N ILE A 91 16.85 3.57 3.92
CA ILE A 91 17.02 5.03 3.93
C ILE A 91 15.91 5.71 3.11
N THR A 92 15.63 5.24 1.89
CA THR A 92 14.58 5.84 1.04
C THR A 92 13.20 5.66 1.65
N VAL A 93 12.89 4.49 2.21
CA VAL A 93 11.63 4.25 2.92
C VAL A 93 11.50 5.17 4.12
N LEU A 94 12.52 5.30 4.97
CA LEU A 94 12.47 6.16 6.17
C LEU A 94 12.31 7.63 5.81
N ILE A 95 12.98 8.12 4.76
CA ILE A 95 12.79 9.48 4.26
C ILE A 95 11.35 9.67 3.76
N GLY A 96 10.84 8.74 2.95
CA GLY A 96 9.47 8.77 2.45
C GLY A 96 8.45 8.81 3.60
N MET A 97 8.63 7.97 4.63
CA MET A 97 7.74 7.95 5.79
C MET A 97 7.81 9.23 6.63
N ALA A 98 9.00 9.82 6.78
CA ALA A 98 9.17 11.11 7.46
C ALA A 98 8.43 12.24 6.72
N LEU A 99 8.53 12.28 5.38
CA LEU A 99 7.81 13.25 4.55
C LEU A 99 6.29 13.04 4.61
N LEU A 100 5.84 11.78 4.60
CA LEU A 100 4.41 11.45 4.70
C LEU A 100 3.83 11.94 6.05
N LEU A 101 4.51 11.66 7.17
CA LEU A 101 4.12 12.11 8.49
C LEU A 101 4.18 13.64 8.61
N ALA A 102 5.24 14.28 8.11
CA ALA A 102 5.35 15.73 8.09
C ALA A 102 4.20 16.38 7.30
N GLY A 103 3.88 15.83 6.13
CA GLY A 103 2.75 16.29 5.33
C GLY A 103 1.41 16.19 6.06
N ALA A 104 1.17 15.07 6.75
CA ALA A 104 -0.04 14.87 7.53
C ALA A 104 -0.18 15.85 8.71
N LEU A 105 0.93 16.25 9.31
CA LEU A 105 0.93 17.23 10.42
C LEU A 105 0.76 18.69 9.96
N ILE A 106 1.27 19.02 8.76
CA ILE A 106 1.19 20.37 8.19
C ILE A 106 -0.17 20.62 7.55
N GLY A 107 -0.69 19.62 6.81
CA GLY A 107 -1.97 19.72 6.11
C GLY A 107 -1.94 20.58 4.84
N GLY A 108 -3.13 20.81 4.28
CA GLY A 108 -3.34 21.67 3.10
C GLY A 108 -2.59 21.21 1.84
N ASP A 109 -2.26 22.15 0.98
CA ASP A 109 -1.55 21.85 -0.28
C ASP A 109 -0.16 21.27 -0.05
N THR A 110 0.49 21.65 1.05
CA THR A 110 1.81 21.12 1.44
C THR A 110 1.76 19.62 1.70
N GLN A 111 0.69 19.12 2.27
CA GLN A 111 0.47 17.68 2.46
C GLN A 111 0.55 16.93 1.13
N ILE A 112 -0.14 17.43 0.10
CA ILE A 112 -0.18 16.80 -1.22
C ILE A 112 1.22 16.74 -1.83
N VAL A 113 1.97 17.85 -1.77
CA VAL A 113 3.34 17.93 -2.30
C VAL A 113 4.28 16.96 -1.56
N LEU A 114 4.24 16.94 -0.23
CA LEU A 114 5.09 16.07 0.57
C LEU A 114 4.74 14.59 0.38
N TRP A 115 3.47 14.26 0.20
CA TRP A 115 3.04 12.89 -0.05
C TRP A 115 3.45 12.41 -1.45
N ILE A 116 3.41 13.28 -2.47
CA ILE A 116 3.93 12.97 -3.81
C ILE A 116 5.45 12.75 -3.75
N LEU A 117 6.18 13.61 -3.05
CA LEU A 117 7.63 13.45 -2.86
C LEU A 117 7.97 12.17 -2.10
N ALA A 118 7.21 11.84 -1.06
CA ALA A 118 7.35 10.59 -0.30
C ALA A 118 7.22 9.37 -1.21
N GLU A 119 6.19 9.35 -2.05
CA GLU A 119 5.93 8.26 -3.00
C GLU A 119 7.06 8.13 -4.03
N VAL A 120 7.47 9.25 -4.63
CA VAL A 120 8.56 9.28 -5.62
C VAL A 120 9.88 8.76 -5.02
N ILE A 121 10.23 9.19 -3.81
CA ILE A 121 11.46 8.76 -3.13
C ILE A 121 11.39 7.28 -2.76
N ASP A 122 10.26 6.82 -2.24
CA ASP A 122 10.07 5.43 -1.85
C ASP A 122 10.07 4.50 -3.08
N TYR A 123 9.52 4.94 -4.21
CA TYR A 123 9.55 4.21 -5.47
C TYR A 123 10.94 4.22 -6.13
N ALA A 124 11.67 5.33 -6.05
CA ALA A 124 13.00 5.47 -6.63
C ALA A 124 14.04 4.56 -5.95
N GLY A 125 13.86 4.24 -4.66
CA GLY A 125 14.77 3.40 -3.91
C GLY A 125 15.05 2.05 -4.58
N PRO A 126 14.03 1.20 -4.83
CA PRO A 126 14.20 -0.07 -5.55
C PRO A 126 14.63 0.11 -7.01
N ALA A 127 14.16 1.16 -7.68
CA ALA A 127 14.42 1.37 -9.10
C ALA A 127 15.87 1.78 -9.40
N TRP A 128 16.48 2.61 -8.54
CA TRP A 128 17.79 3.22 -8.81
C TRP A 128 18.91 2.73 -7.90
N LEU A 129 18.68 2.70 -6.58
CA LEU A 129 19.74 2.42 -5.61
C LEU A 129 20.04 0.93 -5.44
N THR A 130 19.08 0.06 -5.75
CA THR A 130 19.16 -1.36 -5.37
C THR A 130 18.93 -2.33 -6.53
N ARG A 131 18.69 -1.82 -7.74
CA ARG A 131 18.36 -2.65 -8.92
C ARG A 131 19.31 -3.82 -9.16
N GLU A 132 20.62 -3.60 -9.01
CA GLU A 132 21.62 -4.68 -9.17
C GLU A 132 21.77 -5.54 -7.92
N ARG A 133 21.56 -4.94 -6.73
CA ARG A 133 21.77 -5.60 -5.44
C ARG A 133 20.57 -6.46 -5.03
N LEU A 134 19.35 -6.11 -5.47
CA LEU A 134 18.12 -6.88 -5.23
C LEU A 134 17.93 -8.03 -6.21
N ARG A 135 18.71 -8.14 -7.28
CA ARG A 135 18.62 -9.26 -8.26
C ARG A 135 18.74 -10.64 -7.60
N GLY A 136 19.44 -10.74 -6.46
CA GLY A 136 19.55 -11.97 -5.68
C GLY A 136 18.28 -12.33 -4.89
N LEU A 137 17.48 -11.33 -4.49
CA LEU A 137 16.19 -11.48 -3.78
C LEU A 137 15.02 -11.73 -4.74
N GLN A 138 15.21 -11.42 -6.01
CA GLN A 138 14.18 -11.48 -7.04
C GLN A 138 14.12 -12.83 -7.78
N ARG A 139 14.53 -13.93 -7.16
CA ARG A 139 14.21 -15.27 -7.68
C ARG A 139 12.72 -15.53 -7.45
N VAL A 140 11.92 -14.91 -8.30
CA VAL A 140 10.46 -15.01 -8.25
C VAL A 140 10.05 -16.30 -8.94
N ALA A 141 9.23 -17.10 -8.29
CA ALA A 141 8.40 -18.07 -8.98
C ALA A 141 7.37 -17.30 -9.81
N VAL A 142 7.67 -17.08 -11.09
CA VAL A 142 6.88 -16.23 -12.01
C VAL A 142 5.39 -16.59 -12.01
N ALA A 143 5.07 -17.86 -11.85
CA ALA A 143 3.70 -18.36 -11.79
C ALA A 143 2.93 -17.79 -10.56
N HIS A 144 3.52 -17.87 -9.37
CA HIS A 144 2.90 -17.33 -8.14
C HIS A 144 2.78 -15.81 -8.14
N PHE A 145 3.74 -15.14 -8.77
CA PHE A 145 3.69 -13.69 -8.90
C PHE A 145 2.55 -13.24 -9.82
N ALA A 146 2.42 -13.86 -10.98
CA ALA A 146 1.33 -13.57 -11.94
C ALA A 146 -0.04 -13.86 -11.34
N GLU A 147 -0.19 -14.95 -10.57
CA GLU A 147 -1.42 -15.31 -9.88
C GLU A 147 -1.84 -14.26 -8.86
N ARG A 148 -0.92 -13.79 -7.99
CA ARG A 148 -1.21 -12.77 -6.98
C ARG A 148 -1.63 -11.44 -7.60
N TYR A 149 -0.96 -10.98 -8.65
CA TYR A 149 -1.35 -9.76 -9.36
C TYR A 149 -2.67 -9.92 -10.11
N GLY A 150 -2.92 -11.09 -10.70
CA GLY A 150 -4.21 -11.43 -11.33
C GLY A 150 -5.37 -11.38 -10.33
N LEU A 151 -5.22 -12.00 -9.16
CA LEU A 151 -6.22 -11.98 -8.09
C LEU A 151 -6.48 -10.55 -7.57
N ALA A 152 -5.45 -9.74 -7.36
CA ALA A 152 -5.61 -8.35 -6.94
C ALA A 152 -6.38 -7.52 -7.97
N ALA A 153 -6.10 -7.71 -9.26
CA ALA A 153 -6.82 -7.04 -10.34
C ALA A 153 -8.30 -7.47 -10.39
N VAL A 154 -8.59 -8.77 -10.25
CA VAL A 154 -9.97 -9.29 -10.25
C VAL A 154 -10.75 -8.76 -9.04
N ILE A 155 -10.15 -8.73 -7.84
CA ILE A 155 -10.79 -8.20 -6.63
C ILE A 155 -11.04 -6.69 -6.79
N GLY A 156 -10.06 -5.93 -7.31
CA GLY A 156 -10.19 -4.49 -7.55
C GLY A 156 -11.29 -4.16 -8.55
N LEU A 157 -11.37 -4.90 -9.65
CA LEU A 157 -12.43 -4.75 -10.65
C LEU A 157 -13.80 -5.16 -10.08
N GLY A 158 -13.88 -6.26 -9.34
CA GLY A 158 -15.11 -6.70 -8.68
C GLY A 158 -15.66 -5.66 -7.70
N HIS A 159 -14.82 -5.05 -6.89
CA HIS A 159 -15.20 -3.98 -5.97
C HIS A 159 -15.68 -2.71 -6.68
N SER A 160 -15.14 -2.40 -7.86
CA SER A 160 -15.56 -1.24 -8.66
C SER A 160 -16.97 -1.42 -9.24
N ILE A 161 -17.42 -2.64 -9.48
CA ILE A 161 -18.72 -2.95 -10.09
C ILE A 161 -19.85 -3.02 -9.04
N VAL A 162 -19.57 -3.49 -7.83
CA VAL A 162 -20.57 -3.69 -6.77
C VAL A 162 -21.30 -2.38 -6.35
N PRO A 163 -20.64 -1.23 -6.18
CA PRO A 163 -21.30 0.01 -5.79
C PRO A 163 -22.20 0.64 -6.87
N ILE A 164 -22.06 0.23 -8.13
CA ILE A 164 -22.81 0.83 -9.26
C ILE A 164 -24.30 0.40 -9.21
N ARG A 165 -24.58 -0.81 -8.73
CA ARG A 165 -25.94 -1.34 -8.67
C ARG A 165 -26.93 -0.50 -7.84
N PRO A 166 -26.64 -0.04 -6.61
CA PRO A 166 -27.61 0.72 -5.82
C PRO A 166 -27.86 2.14 -6.37
N VAL A 167 -26.90 2.74 -7.08
CA VAL A 167 -27.05 4.06 -7.71
C VAL A 167 -28.00 3.97 -8.90
N VAL A 168 -27.86 2.96 -9.74
CA VAL A 168 -28.74 2.74 -10.90
C VAL A 168 -30.15 2.38 -10.45
N ALA A 169 -30.31 1.55 -9.41
CA ALA A 169 -31.62 1.19 -8.86
C ALA A 169 -32.38 2.39 -8.27
N ARG A 170 -31.68 3.34 -7.63
CA ARG A 170 -32.32 4.56 -7.10
C ARG A 170 -32.82 5.52 -8.19
N HIS A 171 -32.17 5.54 -9.34
CA HIS A 171 -32.62 6.40 -10.46
C HIS A 171 -33.83 5.85 -11.20
N GLN A 172 -34.12 4.55 -11.09
CA GLN A 172 -35.29 3.94 -11.75
C GLN A 172 -36.58 3.98 -10.93
N VAL A 173 -36.54 4.37 -9.66
CA VAL A 173 -37.72 4.37 -8.74
C VAL A 173 -38.25 5.78 -8.51
N HIS A 174 -38.27 6.65 -9.51
CA HIS A 174 -39.11 7.84 -9.46
C HIS A 174 -40.29 7.66 -10.43
N PRO A 175 -41.46 7.11 -9.99
CA PRO A 175 -42.66 7.16 -10.79
C PRO A 175 -43.11 8.64 -10.81
N ARG A 176 -43.24 9.20 -12.00
CA ARG A 176 -43.88 10.47 -12.25
C ARG A 176 -45.24 10.44 -11.55
N ARG A 177 -45.41 11.18 -10.45
CA ARG A 177 -46.73 11.55 -9.95
C ARG A 177 -47.39 12.39 -11.02
N ARG A 178 -48.29 11.78 -11.80
CA ARG A 178 -49.27 12.54 -12.58
C ARG A 178 -50.18 13.27 -11.58
N LEU A 179 -50.07 14.57 -11.53
CA LEU A 179 -51.10 15.40 -10.98
C LEU A 179 -52.37 15.21 -11.88
N ILE A 180 -53.35 14.53 -11.37
CA ILE A 180 -54.71 14.62 -11.88
C ILE A 180 -55.35 15.77 -11.12
N LEU A 181 -55.53 16.92 -11.79
CA LEU A 181 -56.40 18.01 -11.36
C LEU A 181 -57.82 17.64 -11.77
N PHE A 182 -58.70 17.55 -10.82
CA PHE A 182 -60.14 17.75 -10.93
C PHE A 182 -60.51 19.06 -10.26
#